data_b3b9273c9c1e032d3ab570b9d00c9ba0
#
_entry.id   b3b9273c9c1e032d3ab570b9d00c9ba0
#
_cell.length_a   1.000
_cell.length_b   1.000
_cell.length_c   1.000
_cell.angle_alpha   90.00
_cell.angle_beta   90.00
_cell.angle_gamma   90.00
#
_symmetry.space_group_name_H-M   'P 1'
#
loop_
_entity.id
_entity.type
_entity.pdbx_description
1 polymer ?
#
loop_
_entity_poly.entity_id
_entity_poly.type
_entity_poly.pdbx_seq_one_letter_code
_entity_poly.pdbx_strand_id
1 'polypeptide(L)'
;RDIFLFSYLSAGINFKDIATLRYCDMDEERIYYARHKTSKEMTCHLSEQSKAIIGKYAKSDHADDDYIFPILDRRIHKTEQQIYDRVRKVLKHVNKALHEWSRLLGLKIELTTYVARHTFATVLKRSGVNIAIISESLGHSDLSTTQIYLDSFENSQIDAAMQNLL
;
A
#
# COMPACT_ATOMS: atom_id res chain seq x y z
N ARG A 1 -11.50 -1.40 5.65
CA ARG A 1 -10.42 -1.74 6.60
C ARG A 1 -9.34 -2.57 5.91
N ASP A 2 -9.70 -3.75 5.40
CA ASP A 2 -8.73 -4.76 4.94
C ASP A 2 -7.80 -4.25 3.82
N ILE A 3 -8.31 -3.47 2.87
CA ILE A 3 -7.47 -2.83 1.83
C ILE A 3 -6.44 -1.85 2.42
N PHE A 4 -6.80 -1.08 3.44
CA PHE A 4 -5.88 -0.17 4.13
C PHE A 4 -4.76 -0.96 4.84
N LEU A 5 -5.15 -1.99 5.59
CA LEU A 5 -4.20 -2.85 6.29
C LEU A 5 -3.31 -3.62 5.32
N PHE A 6 -3.88 -4.16 4.24
CA PHE A 6 -3.11 -4.85 3.21
C PHE A 6 -2.08 -3.92 2.56
N SER A 7 -2.46 -2.68 2.22
CA SER A 7 -1.50 -1.69 1.71
C SER A 7 -0.34 -1.47 2.69
N TYR A 8 -0.64 -1.24 3.97
CA TYR A 8 0.37 -1.02 5.00
C TYR A 8 1.32 -2.23 5.17
N LEU A 9 0.76 -3.44 5.25
CA LEU A 9 1.51 -4.69 5.46
C LEU A 9 2.28 -5.16 4.22
N SER A 10 1.93 -4.64 3.03
CA SER A 10 2.53 -5.02 1.75
C SER A 10 3.30 -3.83 1.14
N ALA A 11 4.27 -3.33 1.89
CA ALA A 11 5.20 -2.27 1.48
C ALA A 11 4.53 -0.98 0.97
N GLY A 12 3.35 -0.65 1.48
CA GLY A 12 2.64 0.56 1.07
C GLY A 12 2.14 0.52 -0.37
N ILE A 13 1.80 -0.65 -0.90
CA ILE A 13 1.25 -0.83 -2.25
C ILE A 13 0.04 0.09 -2.50
N ASN A 14 -0.01 0.74 -3.66
CA ASN A 14 -1.08 1.67 -3.98
C ASN A 14 -2.42 0.95 -4.23
N PHE A 15 -3.52 1.65 -3.99
CA PHE A 15 -4.87 1.12 -4.20
C PHE A 15 -5.10 0.59 -5.62
N LYS A 16 -4.58 1.28 -6.66
CA LYS A 16 -4.72 0.82 -8.04
C LYS A 16 -3.99 -0.50 -8.27
N ASP A 17 -2.77 -0.61 -7.73
CA ASP A 17 -1.96 -1.83 -7.83
C ASP A 17 -2.64 -2.99 -7.08
N ILE A 18 -3.19 -2.75 -5.87
CA ILE A 18 -4.00 -3.74 -5.13
C ILE A 18 -5.22 -4.19 -5.95
N ALA A 19 -5.92 -3.25 -6.57
CA ALA A 19 -7.14 -3.54 -7.32
C ALA A 19 -6.91 -4.45 -8.53
N THR A 20 -5.70 -4.43 -9.08
CA THR A 20 -5.32 -5.20 -10.27
C THR A 20 -4.52 -6.47 -9.99
N LEU A 21 -4.18 -6.74 -8.70
CA LEU A 21 -3.51 -8.00 -8.34
C LEU A 21 -4.37 -9.21 -8.67
N ARG A 22 -3.76 -10.21 -9.29
CA ARG A 22 -4.36 -11.50 -9.66
C ARG A 22 -3.71 -12.62 -8.87
N TYR A 23 -4.33 -13.78 -8.87
CA TYR A 23 -3.75 -14.97 -8.23
C TYR A 23 -2.45 -15.41 -8.90
N CYS A 24 -2.28 -15.25 -10.23
CA CYS A 24 -1.01 -15.50 -10.91
C CYS A 24 0.13 -14.54 -10.53
N ASP A 25 -0.19 -13.42 -9.89
CA ASP A 25 0.79 -12.43 -9.44
C ASP A 25 1.35 -12.76 -8.04
N MET A 26 1.06 -13.93 -7.48
CA MET A 26 1.51 -14.33 -6.16
C MET A 26 1.91 -15.80 -6.09
N ASP A 27 2.81 -16.08 -5.16
CA ASP A 27 3.08 -17.43 -4.64
C ASP A 27 2.77 -17.50 -3.13
N GLU A 28 3.22 -18.54 -2.45
CA GLU A 28 2.99 -18.76 -1.02
C GLU A 28 3.65 -17.68 -0.13
N GLU A 29 4.70 -17.03 -0.61
CA GLU A 29 5.51 -16.10 0.18
C GLU A 29 5.45 -14.66 -0.30
N ARG A 30 5.17 -14.42 -1.58
CA ARG A 30 5.37 -13.11 -2.19
C ARG A 30 4.27 -12.74 -3.17
N ILE A 31 4.13 -11.43 -3.38
CA ILE A 31 3.42 -10.85 -4.53
C ILE A 31 4.42 -10.18 -5.47
N TYR A 32 4.12 -10.22 -6.76
CA TYR A 32 4.91 -9.67 -7.86
C TYR A 32 3.99 -8.78 -8.69
N TYR A 33 4.36 -7.55 -8.95
CA TYR A 33 3.53 -6.66 -9.75
C TYR A 33 4.34 -5.54 -10.40
N ALA A 34 3.93 -5.10 -11.58
CA ALA A 34 4.45 -3.88 -12.18
C ALA A 34 3.67 -2.67 -11.65
N ARG A 35 4.35 -1.72 -11.03
CA ARG A 35 3.72 -0.52 -10.48
C ARG A 35 3.12 0.33 -11.59
N HIS A 36 1.81 0.58 -11.58
CA HIS A 36 1.10 1.32 -12.64
C HIS A 36 1.66 2.72 -12.92
N LYS A 37 2.21 3.41 -11.92
CA LYS A 37 2.72 4.79 -12.09
C LYS A 37 4.08 4.86 -12.77
N THR A 38 4.95 3.86 -12.56
CA THR A 38 6.36 3.91 -12.97
C THR A 38 6.79 2.71 -13.80
N SER A 39 5.91 1.74 -14.02
CA SER A 39 6.18 0.44 -14.64
C SER A 39 7.35 -0.33 -13.99
N LYS A 40 7.74 0.05 -12.77
CA LYS A 40 8.80 -0.62 -12.03
C LYS A 40 8.28 -1.96 -11.52
N GLU A 41 9.04 -3.01 -11.77
CA GLU A 41 8.82 -4.34 -11.20
C GLU A 41 9.00 -4.29 -9.68
N MET A 42 7.99 -4.77 -8.97
CA MET A 42 7.94 -4.78 -7.51
C MET A 42 7.70 -6.19 -7.00
N THR A 43 8.34 -6.50 -5.88
CA THR A 43 8.04 -7.73 -5.15
C THR A 43 7.88 -7.39 -3.67
N CYS A 44 6.95 -8.05 -3.00
CA CYS A 44 6.72 -7.85 -1.58
C CYS A 44 6.44 -9.19 -0.89
N HIS A 45 7.11 -9.43 0.24
CA HIS A 45 6.83 -10.57 1.08
C HIS A 45 5.44 -10.48 1.73
N LEU A 46 4.71 -11.58 1.73
CA LEU A 46 3.40 -11.70 2.36
C LEU A 46 3.56 -12.15 3.81
N SER A 47 3.31 -11.24 4.74
CA SER A 47 3.18 -11.61 6.16
C SER A 47 1.95 -12.50 6.37
N GLU A 48 1.91 -13.22 7.48
CA GLU A 48 0.73 -14.04 7.84
C GLU A 48 -0.56 -13.20 7.93
N GLN A 49 -0.44 -11.94 8.36
CA GLN A 49 -1.56 -11.01 8.38
C GLN A 49 -2.03 -10.64 6.96
N SER A 50 -1.09 -10.43 6.02
CA SER A 50 -1.42 -10.17 4.60
C SER A 50 -2.10 -11.38 3.96
N LYS A 51 -1.59 -12.59 4.21
CA LYS A 51 -2.19 -13.87 3.76
C LYS A 51 -3.60 -14.05 4.33
N ALA A 52 -3.79 -13.77 5.63
CA ALA A 52 -5.09 -13.83 6.26
C ALA A 52 -6.11 -12.85 5.65
N ILE A 53 -5.64 -11.67 5.22
CA ILE A 53 -6.51 -10.71 4.49
C ILE A 53 -6.88 -11.28 3.12
N ILE A 54 -5.92 -11.78 2.35
CA ILE A 54 -6.19 -12.41 1.04
C ILE A 54 -7.19 -13.57 1.21
N GLY A 55 -6.98 -14.43 2.21
CA GLY A 55 -7.82 -15.59 2.48
C GLY A 55 -9.30 -15.26 2.73
N LYS A 56 -9.62 -14.05 3.24
CA LYS A 56 -11.01 -13.61 3.41
C LYS A 56 -11.76 -13.42 2.08
N TYR A 57 -11.02 -13.17 1.00
CA TYR A 57 -11.57 -12.88 -0.32
C TYR A 57 -11.36 -14.04 -1.30
N ALA A 58 -10.56 -15.03 -0.90
CA ALA A 58 -10.29 -16.20 -1.71
C ALA A 58 -11.58 -16.99 -1.99
N LYS A 59 -11.76 -17.34 -3.27
CA LYS A 59 -12.82 -18.23 -3.72
C LYS A 59 -12.21 -19.60 -3.95
N SER A 60 -12.94 -20.65 -3.64
CA SER A 60 -12.48 -22.04 -3.82
C SER A 60 -12.21 -22.42 -5.28
N ASP A 61 -12.85 -21.71 -6.22
CA ASP A 61 -12.88 -21.99 -7.66
C ASP A 61 -12.27 -20.84 -8.50
N HIS A 62 -11.35 -20.02 -7.91
CA HIS A 62 -10.71 -18.97 -8.67
C HIS A 62 -9.78 -19.53 -9.77
N ALA A 63 -9.74 -18.85 -10.91
CA ALA A 63 -8.70 -19.05 -11.89
C ALA A 63 -7.49 -18.16 -11.59
N ASP A 64 -6.31 -18.53 -12.09
CA ASP A 64 -5.07 -17.77 -11.88
C ASP A 64 -5.18 -16.30 -12.31
N ASP A 65 -5.94 -16.05 -13.39
CA ASP A 65 -6.21 -14.70 -13.90
C ASP A 65 -7.27 -13.91 -13.14
N ASP A 66 -7.96 -14.50 -12.16
CA ASP A 66 -8.96 -13.77 -11.38
C ASP A 66 -8.29 -12.78 -10.42
N TYR A 67 -8.94 -11.65 -10.19
CA TYR A 67 -8.47 -10.66 -9.24
C TYR A 67 -8.63 -11.15 -7.80
N ILE A 68 -7.60 -10.94 -6.97
CA ILE A 68 -7.58 -11.34 -5.56
C ILE A 68 -8.69 -10.62 -4.77
N PHE A 69 -8.81 -9.30 -4.98
CA PHE A 69 -9.78 -8.49 -4.28
C PHE A 69 -11.03 -8.24 -5.15
N PRO A 70 -12.25 -8.23 -4.56
CA PRO A 70 -13.52 -8.08 -5.30
C PRO A 70 -13.76 -6.62 -5.75
N ILE A 71 -12.69 -5.94 -6.19
CA ILE A 71 -12.74 -4.59 -6.75
C ILE A 71 -13.06 -4.67 -8.23
N LEU A 72 -12.39 -5.58 -8.93
CA LEU A 72 -12.54 -5.85 -10.34
C LEU A 72 -13.10 -7.25 -10.59
N ASP A 73 -13.72 -7.45 -11.74
CA ASP A 73 -14.13 -8.74 -12.30
C ASP A 73 -13.72 -8.77 -13.77
N ARG A 74 -12.88 -9.73 -14.18
CA ARG A 74 -12.36 -9.85 -15.55
C ARG A 74 -13.44 -10.12 -16.59
N ARG A 75 -14.59 -10.68 -16.16
CA ARG A 75 -15.73 -10.93 -17.04
C ARG A 75 -16.50 -9.67 -17.37
N ILE A 76 -16.44 -8.65 -16.50
CA ILE A 76 -17.16 -7.38 -16.59
C ILE A 76 -16.23 -6.27 -17.07
N HIS A 77 -15.08 -6.11 -16.40
CA HIS A 77 -14.14 -5.00 -16.62
C HIS A 77 -13.07 -5.42 -17.62
N LYS A 78 -13.40 -5.34 -18.93
CA LYS A 78 -12.56 -5.85 -20.02
C LYS A 78 -11.67 -4.78 -20.66
N THR A 79 -12.08 -3.51 -20.60
CA THR A 79 -11.33 -2.41 -21.19
C THR A 79 -10.61 -1.60 -20.11
N GLU A 80 -9.51 -0.94 -20.48
CA GLU A 80 -8.77 -0.06 -19.58
C GLU A 80 -9.68 1.03 -18.98
N GLN A 81 -10.59 1.57 -19.78
CA GLN A 81 -11.54 2.59 -19.31
C GLN A 81 -12.48 2.03 -18.25
N GLN A 82 -13.03 0.82 -18.45
CA GLN A 82 -13.91 0.18 -17.45
C GLN A 82 -13.16 -0.12 -16.15
N ILE A 83 -11.91 -0.57 -16.25
CA ILE A 83 -11.03 -0.80 -15.10
C ILE A 83 -10.76 0.52 -14.36
N TYR A 84 -10.37 1.56 -15.10
CA TYR A 84 -10.11 2.89 -14.53
C TYR A 84 -11.32 3.45 -13.78
N ASP A 85 -12.48 3.45 -14.41
CA ASP A 85 -13.72 4.00 -13.84
C ASP A 85 -14.14 3.22 -12.59
N ARG A 86 -14.04 1.89 -12.64
CA ARG A 86 -14.36 1.03 -11.51
C ARG A 86 -13.41 1.24 -10.34
N VAL A 87 -12.11 1.28 -10.57
CA VAL A 87 -11.08 1.51 -9.55
C VAL A 87 -11.31 2.88 -8.89
N ARG A 88 -11.54 3.92 -9.69
CA ARG A 88 -11.82 5.28 -9.20
C ARG A 88 -13.09 5.33 -8.35
N LYS A 89 -14.16 4.66 -8.79
CA LYS A 89 -15.42 4.58 -8.05
C LYS A 89 -15.24 3.90 -6.69
N VAL A 90 -14.56 2.74 -6.66
CA VAL A 90 -14.34 2.00 -5.41
C VAL A 90 -13.39 2.75 -4.49
N LEU A 91 -12.31 3.37 -5.01
CA LEU A 91 -11.40 4.21 -4.22
C LEU A 91 -12.15 5.33 -3.49
N LYS A 92 -13.08 6.01 -4.18
CA LYS A 92 -13.91 7.06 -3.56
C LYS A 92 -14.74 6.51 -2.39
N HIS A 93 -15.34 5.33 -2.54
CA HIS A 93 -16.11 4.70 -1.46
C HIS A 93 -15.23 4.27 -0.28
N VAL A 94 -14.07 3.68 -0.57
CA VAL A 94 -13.11 3.26 0.47
C VAL A 94 -12.61 4.47 1.26
N ASN A 95 -12.21 5.55 0.58
CA ASN A 95 -11.76 6.76 1.26
C ASN A 95 -12.88 7.41 2.09
N LYS A 96 -14.12 7.43 1.58
CA LYS A 96 -15.27 7.92 2.37
C LYS A 96 -15.44 7.14 3.68
N ALA A 97 -15.39 5.80 3.62
CA ALA A 97 -15.47 4.96 4.80
C ALA A 97 -14.29 5.17 5.76
N LEU A 98 -13.08 5.37 5.23
CA LEU A 98 -11.89 5.66 6.04
C LEU A 98 -12.01 7.02 6.75
N HIS A 99 -12.55 8.07 6.10
CA HIS A 99 -12.84 9.35 6.73
C HIS A 99 -13.86 9.24 7.86
N GLU A 100 -14.91 8.42 7.67
CA GLU A 100 -15.90 8.15 8.74
C GLU A 100 -15.24 7.47 9.94
N TRP A 101 -14.34 6.52 9.70
CA TRP A 101 -13.56 5.87 10.76
C TRP A 101 -12.62 6.84 11.47
N SER A 102 -11.96 7.72 10.72
CA SER A 102 -11.12 8.77 11.30
C SER A 102 -11.87 9.59 12.34
N ARG A 103 -13.11 10.01 12.00
CA ARG A 103 -13.98 10.77 12.91
C ARG A 103 -14.45 9.95 14.10
N LEU A 104 -14.88 8.70 13.89
CA LEU A 104 -15.33 7.80 14.95
C LEU A 104 -14.23 7.50 15.98
N LEU A 105 -12.99 7.40 15.51
CA LEU A 105 -11.81 7.15 16.35
C LEU A 105 -11.20 8.42 16.95
N GLY A 106 -11.75 9.59 16.66
CA GLY A 106 -11.23 10.88 17.14
C GLY A 106 -9.83 11.21 16.64
N LEU A 107 -9.45 10.70 15.47
CA LEU A 107 -8.12 10.95 14.90
C LEU A 107 -8.03 12.40 14.39
N LYS A 108 -6.88 13.04 14.62
CA LYS A 108 -6.60 14.40 14.12
C LYS A 108 -6.27 14.45 12.62
N ILE A 109 -6.14 13.28 11.97
CA ILE A 109 -5.82 13.15 10.55
C ILE A 109 -6.99 12.50 9.82
N GLU A 110 -7.21 12.88 8.58
CA GLU A 110 -8.16 12.21 7.70
C GLU A 110 -7.54 10.95 7.09
N LEU A 111 -8.08 9.78 7.45
CA LEU A 111 -7.62 8.52 6.88
C LEU A 111 -8.03 8.41 5.40
N THR A 112 -7.06 8.07 4.57
CA THR A 112 -7.24 7.67 3.16
C THR A 112 -6.40 6.44 2.88
N THR A 113 -6.62 5.78 1.75
CA THR A 113 -5.76 4.67 1.32
C THR A 113 -4.29 5.08 1.19
N TYR A 114 -4.02 6.36 0.92
CA TYR A 114 -2.67 6.89 0.81
C TYR A 114 -1.95 7.01 2.16
N VAL A 115 -2.70 7.22 3.25
CA VAL A 115 -2.16 7.26 4.62
C VAL A 115 -1.51 5.94 5.01
N ALA A 116 -2.03 4.79 4.53
CA ALA A 116 -1.39 3.48 4.78
C ALA A 116 0.06 3.45 4.27
N ARG A 117 0.27 3.96 3.05
CA ARG A 117 1.61 4.05 2.45
C ARG A 117 2.51 5.03 3.18
N HIS A 118 1.97 6.20 3.59
CA HIS A 118 2.71 7.15 4.42
C HIS A 118 3.13 6.54 5.76
N THR A 119 2.21 5.85 6.40
CA THR A 119 2.48 5.20 7.70
C THR A 119 3.58 4.15 7.56
N PHE A 120 3.53 3.29 6.53
CA PHE A 120 4.59 2.32 6.25
C PHE A 120 5.96 3.01 6.14
N ALA A 121 6.07 4.03 5.31
CA ALA A 121 7.33 4.74 5.10
C ALA A 121 7.84 5.43 6.38
N THR A 122 6.93 6.07 7.13
CA THR A 122 7.27 6.76 8.38
C THR A 122 7.73 5.79 9.46
N VAL A 123 7.06 4.63 9.59
CA VAL A 123 7.45 3.59 10.55
C VAL A 123 8.84 3.06 10.23
N LEU A 124 9.14 2.76 8.96
CA LEU A 124 10.49 2.32 8.56
C LEU A 124 11.56 3.39 8.86
N LYS A 125 11.27 4.67 8.55
CA LYS A 125 12.17 5.78 8.87
C LYS A 125 12.46 5.86 10.37
N ARG A 126 11.41 5.81 11.20
CA ARG A 126 11.55 5.84 12.68
C ARG A 126 12.29 4.62 13.24
N SER A 127 12.23 3.49 12.53
CA SER A 127 13.01 2.28 12.86
C SER A 127 14.47 2.35 12.39
N GLY A 128 14.92 3.49 11.84
CA GLY A 128 16.31 3.67 11.39
C GLY A 128 16.63 3.01 10.03
N VAL A 129 15.62 2.58 9.27
CA VAL A 129 15.84 1.99 7.94
C VAL A 129 16.36 3.05 6.98
N ASN A 130 17.38 2.70 6.20
CA ASN A 130 17.98 3.58 5.21
C ASN A 130 16.92 4.07 4.19
N ILE A 131 16.95 5.37 3.90
CA ILE A 131 15.99 6.01 2.99
C ILE A 131 16.01 5.41 1.58
N ALA A 132 17.15 4.92 1.11
CA ALA A 132 17.24 4.24 -0.18
C ALA A 132 16.43 2.94 -0.21
N ILE A 133 16.45 2.17 0.88
CA ILE A 133 15.64 0.95 1.03
C ILE A 133 14.15 1.31 1.08
N ILE A 134 13.79 2.37 1.80
CA ILE A 134 12.40 2.87 1.84
C ILE A 134 11.96 3.30 0.44
N SER A 135 12.79 4.05 -0.27
CA SER A 135 12.53 4.50 -1.64
C SER A 135 12.30 3.33 -2.60
N GLU A 136 13.15 2.32 -2.51
CA GLU A 136 13.04 1.11 -3.32
C GLU A 136 11.77 0.34 -2.99
N SER A 137 11.47 0.11 -1.72
CA SER A 137 10.25 -0.56 -1.24
C SER A 137 8.97 0.15 -1.71
N LEU A 138 9.01 1.47 -1.81
CA LEU A 138 7.92 2.28 -2.33
C LEU A 138 7.88 2.32 -3.88
N GLY A 139 8.88 1.80 -4.57
CA GLY A 139 8.99 1.86 -6.03
C GLY A 139 9.13 3.29 -6.56
N HIS A 140 9.78 4.19 -5.81
CA HIS A 140 10.12 5.51 -6.33
C HIS A 140 11.28 5.41 -7.31
N SER A 141 11.23 6.17 -8.40
CA SER A 141 12.29 6.27 -9.37
C SER A 141 13.39 7.26 -8.94
N ASP A 142 13.06 8.13 -8.00
CA ASP A 142 13.94 9.17 -7.48
C ASP A 142 13.88 9.23 -5.94
N LEU A 143 15.06 9.27 -5.33
CA LEU A 143 15.24 9.35 -3.88
C LEU A 143 14.67 10.66 -3.31
N SER A 144 14.75 11.76 -4.06
CA SER A 144 14.20 13.07 -3.66
C SER A 144 12.70 12.99 -3.37
N THR A 145 11.96 12.18 -4.15
CA THR A 145 10.54 11.91 -3.88
C THR A 145 10.32 11.32 -2.50
N THR A 146 11.21 10.43 -2.05
CA THR A 146 11.11 9.82 -0.72
C THR A 146 11.53 10.80 0.37
N GLN A 147 12.52 11.65 0.13
CA GLN A 147 12.97 12.68 1.07
C GLN A 147 11.85 13.68 1.35
N ILE A 148 11.23 14.24 0.32
CA ILE A 148 10.08 15.16 0.45
C ILE A 148 8.93 14.47 1.19
N TYR A 149 8.72 13.19 0.89
CA TYR A 149 7.65 12.38 1.46
C TYR A 149 7.83 12.12 2.97
N LEU A 150 9.06 12.02 3.44
CA LEU A 150 9.43 11.71 4.82
C LEU A 150 9.84 12.95 5.62
N ASP A 151 9.36 14.11 5.25
CA ASP A 151 9.82 15.43 5.71
C ASP A 151 10.09 15.53 7.22
N SER A 152 11.22 16.13 7.54
CA SER A 152 11.80 16.49 8.83
C SER A 152 12.00 15.36 9.84
N PHE A 153 13.23 15.30 10.40
CA PHE A 153 13.47 14.61 11.66
C PHE A 153 12.69 15.31 12.77
N GLU A 154 12.00 14.56 13.63
CA GLU A 154 11.42 15.13 14.84
C GLU A 154 12.57 15.69 15.70
N ASN A 155 12.37 16.83 16.35
CA ASN A 155 13.38 17.47 17.20
C ASN A 155 13.99 16.50 18.22
N SER A 156 13.16 15.58 18.77
CA SER A 156 13.61 14.51 19.66
C SER A 156 14.68 13.59 19.09
N GLN A 157 14.65 13.32 17.77
CA GLN A 157 15.68 12.50 17.10
C GLN A 157 16.97 13.28 16.88
N ILE A 158 16.86 14.59 16.60
CA ILE A 158 18.02 15.48 16.50
C ILE A 158 18.68 15.60 17.89
N ASP A 159 17.87 15.82 18.95
CA ASP A 159 18.36 15.93 20.31
C ASP A 159 19.06 14.65 20.79
N ALA A 160 18.49 13.47 20.47
CA ALA A 160 19.12 12.19 20.78
C ALA A 160 20.43 11.98 20.00
N ALA A 161 20.49 12.39 18.74
CA ALA A 161 21.72 12.32 17.95
C ALA A 161 22.81 13.27 18.51
N MET A 162 22.42 14.46 18.95
CA MET A 162 23.32 15.43 19.59
C MET A 162 23.92 14.91 20.90
N GLN A 163 23.16 14.14 21.68
CA GLN A 163 23.67 13.50 22.89
C GLN A 163 24.79 12.49 22.65
N ASN A 164 24.85 11.89 21.47
CA ASN A 164 25.92 10.96 21.09
C ASN A 164 27.23 11.66 20.69
N LEU A 165 27.24 13.00 20.62
CA LEU A 165 28.44 13.80 20.34
C LEU A 165 29.17 14.23 21.59
N LEU A 166 28.60 14.03 22.76
CA LEU A 166 29.17 14.37 24.10
C LEU A 166 29.73 13.13 24.79
#